data_45bd11331e15b51a03a2ee6392972a23
#
_entry.id   45bd11331e15b51a03a2ee6392972a23
#
_cell.length_a   1.000
_cell.length_b   1.000
_cell.length_c   1.000
_cell.angle_alpha   90.00
_cell.angle_beta   90.00
_cell.angle_gamma   90.00
#
_symmetry.space_group_name_H-M   'P 1'
#
loop_
_entity.id
_entity.type
_entity.pdbx_description
1 polymer ?
#
loop_
_entity_poly.entity_id
_entity_poly.type
_entity_poly.pdbx_seq_one_letter_code
_entity_poly.pdbx_strand_id
1 'polypeptide(L)'
;MPCTTCVERKVTRAAVDLDLRPSLRQHRQPETTTAVAVAALIAEPVRAGILAILRDGPHCVCEMAAALDVKQNNLSNHLARLREAGLVRASRHEIDARWKYYERDEHAIADAVEALGRIL
;
A
#
# COMPACT_ATOMS: atom_id res chain seq x y z
N MET A 1 -5.47 24.26 4.71
CA MET A 1 -5.55 25.24 5.77
C MET A 1 -6.91 25.16 6.46
N PRO A 2 -6.91 24.99 7.75
CA PRO A 2 -8.17 24.98 8.46
C PRO A 2 -8.79 26.39 8.45
N CYS A 3 -10.08 26.44 8.31
CA CYS A 3 -10.79 27.69 8.41
C CYS A 3 -10.88 28.13 9.88
N THR A 4 -11.05 29.42 10.08
CA THR A 4 -11.17 29.98 11.42
C THR A 4 -12.30 29.32 12.19
N THR A 5 -13.41 29.06 11.54
CA THR A 5 -14.55 28.41 12.13
C THR A 5 -14.23 27.01 12.65
N CYS A 6 -13.44 26.26 11.89
CA CYS A 6 -13.03 24.92 12.30
C CYS A 6 -12.15 24.97 13.53
N VAL A 7 -11.25 25.93 13.61
CA VAL A 7 -10.37 26.10 14.76
C VAL A 7 -11.18 26.42 16.01
N GLU A 8 -12.11 27.33 15.88
CA GLU A 8 -13.01 27.71 17.00
C GLU A 8 -13.82 26.53 17.50
N ARG A 9 -14.35 25.72 16.59
CA ARG A 9 -15.10 24.53 16.95
C ARG A 9 -14.24 23.52 17.71
N LYS A 10 -13.00 23.37 17.33
CA LYS A 10 -12.08 22.49 18.05
C LYS A 10 -11.96 22.88 19.51
N VAL A 11 -11.82 24.17 19.77
CA VAL A 11 -11.64 24.66 21.13
C VAL A 11 -12.88 24.44 21.96
N THR A 12 -14.06 24.72 21.40
CA THR A 12 -15.28 24.77 22.18
C THR A 12 -16.02 23.45 22.28
N ARG A 13 -15.82 22.53 21.34
CA ARG A 13 -16.68 21.36 21.21
C ARG A 13 -15.98 20.05 20.94
N ALA A 14 -14.72 19.98 21.22
CA ALA A 14 -13.95 18.78 20.91
C ALA A 14 -14.57 17.51 21.51
N ALA A 15 -15.09 17.59 22.72
CA ALA A 15 -15.69 16.45 23.39
C ALA A 15 -17.11 16.16 22.92
N VAL A 16 -17.83 17.19 22.52
CA VAL A 16 -19.24 17.07 22.16
C VAL A 16 -19.44 16.54 20.76
N ASP A 17 -18.63 17.01 19.83
CA ASP A 17 -18.79 16.68 18.41
C ASP A 17 -18.62 15.20 18.10
N LEU A 18 -17.75 14.52 18.80
CA LEU A 18 -17.52 13.11 18.58
C LEU A 18 -18.75 12.26 18.87
N ASP A 19 -19.56 12.66 19.85
CA ASP A 19 -20.78 11.95 20.18
C ASP A 19 -21.94 12.29 19.28
N LEU A 20 -21.98 13.53 18.81
CA LEU A 20 -23.09 14.01 18.02
C LEU A 20 -22.97 13.70 16.53
N ARG A 21 -21.79 13.26 16.08
CA ARG A 21 -21.54 13.02 14.68
C ARG A 21 -21.17 11.56 14.41
N PRO A 22 -22.14 10.68 14.31
CA PRO A 22 -21.88 9.27 14.01
C PRO A 22 -21.09 9.07 12.72
N SER A 23 -21.28 9.96 11.74
CA SER A 23 -20.54 9.89 10.47
C SER A 23 -19.03 10.01 10.65
N LEU A 24 -18.59 10.76 11.65
CA LEU A 24 -17.16 10.88 11.93
C LEU A 24 -16.60 9.59 12.49
N ARG A 25 -17.40 8.81 13.21
CA ARG A 25 -16.97 7.52 13.73
C ARG A 25 -16.82 6.49 12.62
N GLN A 26 -17.60 6.61 11.57
CA GLN A 26 -17.53 5.70 10.44
C GLN A 26 -16.16 5.76 9.76
N HIS A 27 -15.47 6.89 9.88
CA HIS A 27 -14.13 7.03 9.29
C HIS A 27 -13.04 6.33 10.09
N ARG A 28 -13.39 5.74 11.22
CA ARG A 28 -12.48 4.86 11.98
C ARG A 28 -12.68 3.38 11.62
N GLN A 29 -13.38 3.12 10.55
CA GLN A 29 -13.67 1.76 10.10
C GLN A 29 -12.38 1.03 9.69
N PRO A 30 -12.40 -0.30 9.76
CA PRO A 30 -11.25 -1.11 9.29
C PRO A 30 -10.83 -0.78 7.86
N GLU A 31 -11.75 -0.39 7.02
CA GLU A 31 -11.47 0.00 5.64
C GLU A 31 -10.52 1.18 5.55
N THR A 32 -10.74 2.21 6.39
CA THR A 32 -9.86 3.38 6.41
C THR A 32 -8.47 2.99 6.89
N THR A 33 -8.39 2.13 7.90
CA THR A 33 -7.12 1.62 8.41
C THR A 33 -6.37 0.85 7.32
N THR A 34 -7.07 -0.01 6.59
CA THR A 34 -6.50 -0.76 5.47
C THR A 34 -5.99 0.17 4.39
N ALA A 35 -6.79 1.17 4.02
CA ALA A 35 -6.41 2.14 3.00
C ALA A 35 -5.15 2.91 3.38
N VAL A 36 -5.05 3.33 4.64
CA VAL A 36 -3.86 4.05 5.14
C VAL A 36 -2.63 3.14 5.09
N ALA A 37 -2.77 1.89 5.49
CA ALA A 37 -1.67 0.93 5.45
C ALA A 37 -1.18 0.71 4.02
N VAL A 38 -2.11 0.58 3.06
CA VAL A 38 -1.77 0.44 1.64
C VAL A 38 -1.08 1.70 1.14
N ALA A 39 -1.61 2.86 1.46
CA ALA A 39 -1.04 4.13 1.03
C ALA A 39 0.40 4.30 1.55
N ALA A 40 0.63 3.97 2.82
CA ALA A 40 1.96 4.05 3.41
C ALA A 40 2.93 3.08 2.72
N LEU A 41 2.44 1.89 2.39
CA LEU A 41 3.25 0.88 1.74
C LEU A 41 3.72 1.33 0.36
N ILE A 42 2.81 1.88 -0.45
CA ILE A 42 3.11 2.29 -1.82
C ILE A 42 3.68 3.70 -1.93
N ALA A 43 3.77 4.44 -0.84
CA ALA A 43 4.34 5.79 -0.83
C ALA A 43 5.86 5.79 -1.02
N GLU A 44 6.51 4.66 -0.84
CA GLU A 44 7.94 4.53 -1.02
C GLU A 44 8.24 4.24 -2.50
N PRO A 45 9.15 5.03 -3.16
CA PRO A 45 9.37 4.93 -4.61
C PRO A 45 9.77 3.54 -5.12
N VAL A 46 10.61 2.82 -4.37
CA VAL A 46 11.04 1.49 -4.81
C VAL A 46 9.88 0.51 -4.81
N ARG A 47 9.04 0.54 -3.78
CA ARG A 47 7.87 -0.33 -3.72
C ARG A 47 6.87 -0.01 -4.82
N ALA A 48 6.64 1.26 -5.06
CA ALA A 48 5.77 1.67 -6.17
C ALA A 48 6.34 1.20 -7.52
N GLY A 49 7.65 1.32 -7.68
CA GLY A 49 8.34 0.86 -8.88
C GLY A 49 8.22 -0.65 -9.10
N ILE A 50 8.36 -1.41 -8.04
CA ILE A 50 8.18 -2.87 -8.11
C ILE A 50 6.78 -3.22 -8.62
N LEU A 51 5.76 -2.62 -8.04
CA LEU A 51 4.38 -2.89 -8.45
C LEU A 51 4.14 -2.48 -9.90
N ALA A 52 4.72 -1.37 -10.33
CA ALA A 52 4.61 -0.93 -11.72
C ALA A 52 5.26 -1.92 -12.69
N ILE A 53 6.45 -2.40 -12.37
CA ILE A 53 7.14 -3.38 -13.21
C ILE A 53 6.34 -4.68 -13.29
N LEU A 54 5.81 -5.15 -12.18
CA LEU A 54 5.09 -6.41 -12.13
C LEU A 54 3.72 -6.38 -12.82
N ARG A 55 3.26 -5.20 -13.24
CA ARG A 55 2.06 -5.12 -14.07
C ARG A 55 2.23 -5.85 -15.40
N ASP A 56 3.43 -5.91 -15.90
CA ASP A 56 3.71 -6.54 -17.19
C ASP A 56 3.90 -8.06 -17.09
N GLY A 57 3.94 -8.57 -15.89
CA GLY A 57 4.13 -10.00 -15.64
C GLY A 57 5.20 -10.27 -14.60
N PRO A 58 5.50 -11.56 -14.36
CA PRO A 58 6.51 -11.94 -13.36
C PRO A 58 7.91 -11.47 -13.75
N HIS A 59 8.67 -11.06 -12.73
CA HIS A 59 10.07 -10.65 -12.89
C HIS A 59 10.91 -11.17 -11.74
N CYS A 60 12.20 -11.36 -11.96
CA CYS A 60 13.12 -11.72 -10.89
C CYS A 60 13.70 -10.48 -10.21
N VAL A 61 14.32 -10.71 -9.05
CA VAL A 61 14.90 -9.61 -8.25
C VAL A 61 15.95 -8.85 -9.05
N CYS A 62 16.83 -9.55 -9.76
CA CYS A 62 17.92 -8.89 -10.48
C CYS A 62 17.40 -7.98 -11.60
N GLU A 63 16.35 -8.38 -12.30
CA GLU A 63 15.74 -7.55 -13.33
C GLU A 63 15.18 -6.26 -12.75
N MET A 64 14.45 -6.39 -11.63
CA MET A 64 13.82 -5.24 -10.98
C MET A 64 14.87 -4.32 -10.36
N ALA A 65 15.91 -4.90 -9.74
CA ALA A 65 16.99 -4.12 -9.15
C ALA A 65 17.70 -3.29 -10.21
N ALA A 66 17.97 -3.88 -11.35
CA ALA A 66 18.60 -3.17 -12.48
C ALA A 66 17.68 -2.07 -13.02
N ALA A 67 16.39 -2.37 -13.18
CA ALA A 67 15.44 -1.40 -13.72
C ALA A 67 15.24 -0.21 -12.79
N LEU A 68 15.28 -0.41 -11.49
CA LEU A 68 15.07 0.65 -10.50
C LEU A 68 16.39 1.26 -9.99
N ASP A 69 17.51 0.76 -10.48
CA ASP A 69 18.84 1.22 -10.08
C ASP A 69 19.04 1.18 -8.56
N VAL A 70 18.73 0.05 -7.97
CA VAL A 70 18.91 -0.19 -6.53
C VAL A 70 19.63 -1.51 -6.31
N LYS A 71 20.24 -1.65 -5.13
CA LYS A 71 20.91 -2.90 -4.77
C LYS A 71 19.89 -4.01 -4.54
N GLN A 72 20.25 -5.24 -4.89
CA GLN A 72 19.34 -6.37 -4.74
C GLN A 72 18.89 -6.58 -3.30
N ASN A 73 19.77 -6.37 -2.32
CA ASN A 73 19.40 -6.49 -0.92
C ASN A 73 18.31 -5.50 -0.53
N ASN A 74 18.45 -4.27 -1.00
CA ASN A 74 17.46 -3.23 -0.73
C ASN A 74 16.12 -3.59 -1.38
N LEU A 75 16.17 -4.02 -2.63
CA LEU A 75 14.97 -4.44 -3.33
C LEU A 75 14.30 -5.61 -2.64
N SER A 76 15.08 -6.60 -2.20
CA SER A 76 14.54 -7.77 -1.50
C SER A 76 13.82 -7.38 -0.22
N ASN A 77 14.33 -6.39 0.51
CA ASN A 77 13.66 -5.90 1.71
C ASN A 77 12.31 -5.29 1.40
N HIS A 78 12.23 -4.52 0.32
CA HIS A 78 10.96 -3.92 -0.11
C HIS A 78 9.98 -4.98 -0.62
N LEU A 79 10.49 -6.00 -1.33
CA LEU A 79 9.66 -7.12 -1.74
C LEU A 79 9.09 -7.88 -0.55
N ALA A 80 9.88 -8.08 0.49
CA ALA A 80 9.41 -8.74 1.70
C ALA A 80 8.23 -7.99 2.31
N ARG A 81 8.28 -6.68 2.36
CA ARG A 81 7.18 -5.86 2.87
C ARG A 81 5.92 -5.99 2.02
N LEU A 82 6.08 -6.00 0.71
CA LEU A 82 4.95 -6.19 -0.21
C LEU A 82 4.35 -7.59 -0.07
N ARG A 83 5.17 -8.61 0.15
CA ARG A 83 4.71 -9.97 0.37
C ARG A 83 3.93 -10.09 1.68
N GLU A 84 4.43 -9.49 2.74
CA GLU A 84 3.74 -9.48 4.04
C GLU A 84 2.35 -8.86 3.92
N ALA A 85 2.22 -7.86 3.08
CA ALA A 85 0.95 -7.21 2.82
C ALA A 85 0.05 -8.00 1.86
N GLY A 86 0.58 -9.06 1.25
CA GLY A 86 -0.18 -9.89 0.31
C GLY A 86 -0.31 -9.34 -1.10
N LEU A 87 0.39 -8.26 -1.41
CA LEU A 87 0.29 -7.62 -2.74
C LEU A 87 1.12 -8.31 -3.80
N VAL A 88 2.19 -8.98 -3.41
CA VAL A 88 3.03 -9.77 -4.31
C VAL A 88 3.26 -11.16 -3.73
N ARG A 89 3.54 -12.08 -4.61
CA ARG A 89 3.89 -13.45 -4.21
C ARG A 89 5.10 -13.90 -5.01
N ALA A 90 5.84 -14.85 -4.43
CA ALA A 90 7.00 -15.45 -5.08
C ALA A 90 6.60 -16.77 -5.68
N SER A 91 7.12 -17.06 -6.87
CA SER A 91 7.03 -18.38 -7.48
C SER A 91 8.40 -18.77 -7.97
N ARG A 92 8.64 -20.08 -8.04
CA ARG A 92 9.91 -20.58 -8.56
C ARG A 92 9.76 -20.87 -10.06
N HIS A 93 10.85 -20.68 -10.76
CA HIS A 93 10.89 -21.03 -12.18
C HIS A 93 10.64 -22.53 -12.32
N GLU A 94 9.82 -22.93 -13.29
CA GLU A 94 9.46 -24.33 -13.49
C GLU A 94 10.65 -25.21 -13.89
N ILE A 95 11.57 -24.68 -14.69
CA ILE A 95 12.71 -25.41 -15.20
C ILE A 95 13.88 -25.35 -14.22
N ASP A 96 14.11 -24.18 -13.62
CA ASP A 96 15.21 -23.98 -12.68
C ASP A 96 14.68 -23.41 -11.37
N ALA A 97 14.57 -24.26 -10.36
CA ALA A 97 14.02 -23.89 -9.05
C ALA A 97 14.87 -22.87 -8.28
N ARG A 98 16.11 -22.62 -8.73
CA ARG A 98 16.98 -21.59 -8.12
C ARG A 98 16.50 -20.18 -8.46
N TRP A 99 15.77 -20.03 -9.55
CA TRP A 99 15.25 -18.74 -9.99
C TRP A 99 13.90 -18.48 -9.35
N LYS A 100 13.82 -17.37 -8.64
CA LYS A 100 12.56 -16.91 -8.07
C LYS A 100 12.01 -15.78 -8.89
N TYR A 101 10.75 -15.93 -9.28
CA TYR A 101 10.01 -14.86 -9.89
C TYR A 101 9.02 -14.31 -8.89
N TYR A 102 8.76 -13.02 -9.00
CA TYR A 102 7.73 -12.35 -8.21
C TYR A 102 6.64 -11.90 -9.14
N GLU A 103 5.42 -11.95 -8.66
CA GLU A 103 4.26 -11.48 -9.42
C GLU A 103 3.28 -10.80 -8.49
N ARG A 104 2.44 -9.95 -9.05
CA ARG A 104 1.39 -9.29 -8.29
C ARG A 104 0.26 -10.28 -8.03
N ASP A 105 -0.33 -10.16 -6.84
CA ASP A 105 -1.61 -10.78 -6.57
C ASP A 105 -2.69 -9.81 -7.04
N GLU A 106 -3.22 -10.04 -8.22
CA GLU A 106 -4.18 -9.10 -8.83
C GLU A 106 -5.46 -8.94 -8.01
N HIS A 107 -5.88 -9.99 -7.32
CA HIS A 107 -7.04 -9.92 -6.45
C HIS A 107 -6.76 -9.00 -5.25
N ALA A 108 -5.62 -9.17 -4.60
CA ALA A 108 -5.22 -8.32 -3.50
C ALA A 108 -5.00 -6.87 -3.93
N ILE A 109 -4.44 -6.67 -5.14
CA ILE A 109 -4.28 -5.32 -5.69
C ILE A 109 -5.64 -4.67 -5.92
N ALA A 110 -6.60 -5.41 -6.46
CA ALA A 110 -7.95 -4.89 -6.69
C ALA A 110 -8.62 -4.49 -5.38
N ASP A 111 -8.46 -5.29 -4.34
CA ASP A 111 -8.98 -4.98 -3.01
C ASP A 111 -8.33 -3.72 -2.44
N ALA A 112 -7.02 -3.56 -2.64
CA ALA A 112 -6.29 -2.40 -2.18
C ALA A 112 -6.76 -1.12 -2.89
N VAL A 113 -6.95 -1.20 -4.20
CA VAL A 113 -7.47 -0.07 -5.00
C VAL A 113 -8.87 0.32 -4.53
N GLU A 114 -9.71 -0.66 -4.26
CA GLU A 114 -11.06 -0.42 -3.76
C GLU A 114 -11.02 0.28 -2.40
N ALA A 115 -10.15 -0.19 -1.49
CA ALA A 115 -10.02 0.42 -0.18
C ALA A 115 -9.56 1.87 -0.28
N LEU A 116 -8.57 2.15 -1.15
CA LEU A 116 -8.12 3.53 -1.40
C LEU A 116 -9.22 4.37 -2.01
N GLY A 117 -9.99 3.81 -2.94
CA GLY A 117 -11.08 4.51 -3.61
C GLY A 117 -12.18 4.96 -2.67
N ARG A 118 -12.35 4.27 -1.54
CA ARG A 118 -13.37 4.63 -0.55
C ARG A 118 -13.01 5.88 0.25
N ILE A 119 -11.72 6.22 0.33
CA ILE A 119 -11.29 7.40 1.06
C ILE A 119 -10.84 8.53 0.15
N LEU A 120 -10.64 8.26 -1.12
CA LEU A 120 -10.27 9.26 -2.11
C LEU A 120 -11.48 9.70 -2.90
#